data_07c367817ee758b353a34bfdd0e5ef2c
#
_entry.id   07c367817ee758b353a34bfdd0e5ef2c
#
_cell.length_a   1.000
_cell.length_b   1.000
_cell.length_c   1.000
_cell.angle_alpha   90.00
_cell.angle_beta   90.00
_cell.angle_gamma   90.00
#
_symmetry.space_group_name_H-M   'P 1'
#
loop_
_entity.id
_entity.type
_entity.pdbx_description
1 polymer ?
#
loop_
_entity_poly.entity_id
_entity_poly.type
_entity_poly.pdbx_seq_one_letter_code
_entity_poly.pdbx_strand_id
1 'polypeptide(L)'
;MATNVEEAKYIETDYLSKEQEKTEGENLIQAYNPSTMTQPDYKDVKVVFKVKEPNTSDRIIINTAEISDDSDEYGNPVDDVDSTPNNNKPEEDDIDVEKIKVKYFDLALKKWVTSSITIYDGKTTIVKTGHTGDEDPEPVVKVDIKESRLKDTIVKFTYNIKVTNEGEIAGYVKEISDYIPEGLKFVKEDNPEWEEEDGKVAKTQVENTW
;
A
#
# COMPACT_ATOMS: atom_id res chain seq x y z
N MET A 1 -2.20 6.82 -2.17
CA MET A 1 -1.72 6.07 -3.34
C MET A 1 -0.21 5.99 -3.25
N ALA A 2 0.34 4.77 -3.13
CA ALA A 2 1.76 4.62 -3.32
C ALA A 2 2.08 5.21 -4.69
N THR A 3 2.97 6.17 -4.75
CA THR A 3 3.43 6.74 -6.00
C THR A 3 3.87 5.60 -6.89
N ASN A 4 3.25 5.47 -8.06
CA ASN A 4 3.67 4.53 -9.08
C ASN A 4 5.19 4.62 -9.22
N VAL A 5 5.84 3.59 -8.76
CA VAL A 5 7.28 3.51 -8.88
C VAL A 5 7.53 3.06 -10.32
N GLU A 6 8.07 3.95 -11.14
CA GLU A 6 8.54 3.61 -12.48
C GLU A 6 9.47 2.40 -12.42
N GLU A 7 9.69 1.75 -13.54
CA GLU A 7 10.51 0.54 -13.64
C GLU A 7 11.78 0.57 -12.77
N ALA A 8 12.04 -0.52 -12.06
CA ALA A 8 13.27 -0.67 -11.34
C ALA A 8 14.43 -0.52 -12.32
N LYS A 9 15.34 0.38 -12.00
CA LYS A 9 16.51 0.63 -12.84
C LYS A 9 17.71 0.10 -12.08
N TYR A 10 18.38 -0.84 -12.69
CA TYR A 10 19.71 -1.24 -12.26
C TYR A 10 20.64 -0.03 -12.38
N ILE A 11 21.29 0.33 -11.29
CA ILE A 11 22.31 1.35 -11.27
C ILE A 11 23.64 0.60 -11.27
N GLU A 12 24.35 0.69 -12.39
CA GLU A 12 25.67 0.11 -12.51
C GLU A 12 26.57 0.53 -11.36
N THR A 13 27.27 -0.42 -10.79
CA THR A 13 28.26 -0.16 -9.77
C THR A 13 29.60 0.18 -10.45
N ASP A 14 30.41 1.01 -9.81
CA ASP A 14 31.75 1.35 -10.34
C ASP A 14 32.67 0.13 -10.42
N TYR A 15 32.25 -0.99 -9.83
CA TYR A 15 33.02 -2.22 -9.77
C TYR A 15 32.84 -3.13 -11.00
N LEU A 16 31.61 -3.23 -11.55
CA LEU A 16 31.31 -4.15 -12.64
C LEU A 16 31.01 -3.48 -13.98
N SER A 17 30.71 -2.21 -14.00
CA SER A 17 30.01 -1.60 -15.13
C SER A 17 30.89 -0.80 -16.08
N LYS A 18 32.12 -0.58 -15.76
CA LYS A 18 33.03 0.08 -16.66
C LYS A 18 33.97 -0.98 -17.25
N GLU A 19 34.07 -1.01 -18.58
CA GLU A 19 35.31 -1.36 -19.26
C GLU A 19 36.39 -0.36 -18.81
N GLN A 20 36.65 -0.29 -17.50
CA GLN A 20 37.86 0.30 -17.02
C GLN A 20 38.94 -0.69 -17.42
N GLU A 21 40.01 -0.18 -18.02
CA GLU A 21 41.26 -0.91 -18.11
C GLU A 21 41.48 -1.52 -16.71
N LYS A 22 41.23 -2.83 -16.60
CA LYS A 22 41.48 -3.59 -15.36
C LYS A 22 42.97 -3.42 -15.10
N THR A 23 43.31 -2.66 -14.07
CA THR A 23 44.66 -2.71 -13.58
C THR A 23 44.83 -4.14 -13.04
N GLU A 24 45.79 -4.87 -13.61
CA GLU A 24 46.08 -6.26 -13.24
C GLU A 24 46.12 -6.37 -11.71
N GLY A 25 45.24 -7.19 -11.11
CA GLY A 25 45.17 -7.43 -9.66
C GLY A 25 44.20 -6.59 -8.84
N GLU A 26 43.52 -5.55 -9.41
CA GLU A 26 42.56 -4.72 -8.62
C GLU A 26 41.32 -5.51 -8.17
N ASN A 27 40.91 -6.53 -8.91
CA ASN A 27 39.72 -7.33 -8.61
C ASN A 27 40.04 -8.74 -8.10
N LEU A 28 41.33 -9.08 -7.94
CA LEU A 28 41.76 -10.39 -7.44
C LEU A 28 41.40 -10.50 -5.94
N ILE A 29 40.71 -11.58 -5.58
CA ILE A 29 40.45 -11.99 -4.20
C ILE A 29 41.57 -13.00 -3.84
N GLN A 30 42.33 -12.67 -2.80
CA GLN A 30 43.49 -13.44 -2.43
C GLN A 30 43.11 -14.75 -1.72
N ALA A 31 43.85 -15.82 -1.99
CA ALA A 31 43.69 -17.09 -1.26
C ALA A 31 43.87 -16.88 0.24
N TYR A 32 42.97 -17.44 1.03
CA TYR A 32 43.05 -17.34 2.50
C TYR A 32 44.24 -18.06 3.07
N ASN A 33 45.07 -17.36 3.81
CA ASN A 33 46.19 -17.91 4.54
C ASN A 33 46.11 -17.58 6.04
N PRO A 34 45.71 -18.53 6.90
CA PRO A 34 45.51 -18.28 8.34
C PRO A 34 46.76 -17.87 9.10
N SER A 35 47.96 -18.04 8.51
CA SER A 35 49.21 -17.59 9.11
C SER A 35 49.47 -16.10 8.93
N THR A 36 48.85 -15.46 7.96
CA THR A 36 49.08 -14.06 7.59
C THR A 36 47.80 -13.22 7.58
N MET A 37 46.62 -13.85 7.53
CA MET A 37 45.34 -13.22 7.45
C MET A 37 44.44 -13.61 8.62
N THR A 38 43.71 -12.68 9.18
CA THR A 38 42.74 -12.91 10.28
C THR A 38 41.36 -13.36 9.78
N GLN A 39 41.07 -13.13 8.52
CA GLN A 39 39.84 -13.52 7.83
C GLN A 39 40.13 -13.69 6.32
N PRO A 40 39.27 -14.40 5.57
CA PRO A 40 39.33 -14.43 4.12
C PRO A 40 39.34 -13.05 3.49
N ASP A 41 40.01 -12.89 2.37
CA ASP A 41 39.90 -11.67 1.54
C ASP A 41 38.54 -11.58 0.93
N TYR A 42 38.05 -10.34 0.66
CA TYR A 42 36.71 -10.11 0.11
C TYR A 42 36.64 -8.84 -0.73
N LYS A 43 35.63 -8.75 -1.55
CA LYS A 43 35.28 -7.56 -2.31
C LYS A 43 33.80 -7.26 -2.17
N ASP A 44 33.44 -6.03 -1.84
CA ASP A 44 32.07 -5.57 -1.79
C ASP A 44 31.65 -5.03 -3.16
N VAL A 45 30.52 -5.53 -3.66
CA VAL A 45 29.86 -5.02 -4.88
C VAL A 45 28.56 -4.37 -4.48
N LYS A 46 28.34 -3.13 -4.91
CA LYS A 46 27.12 -2.39 -4.61
C LYS A 46 26.21 -2.30 -5.82
N VAL A 47 24.95 -2.69 -5.62
CA VAL A 47 23.87 -2.51 -6.58
C VAL A 47 22.72 -1.74 -5.93
N VAL A 48 22.05 -0.87 -6.70
CA VAL A 48 20.90 -0.11 -6.22
C VAL A 48 19.71 -0.35 -7.13
N PHE A 49 18.61 -0.76 -6.53
CA PHE A 49 17.35 -0.95 -7.23
C PHE A 49 16.31 0.08 -6.80
N LYS A 50 15.50 0.52 -7.75
CA LYS A 50 14.29 1.29 -7.48
C LYS A 50 13.12 0.32 -7.33
N VAL A 51 12.43 0.38 -6.19
CA VAL A 51 11.30 -0.52 -5.92
C VAL A 51 10.13 -0.21 -6.85
N LYS A 52 9.60 -1.23 -7.49
CA LYS A 52 8.28 -1.24 -8.13
C LYS A 52 7.21 -1.67 -7.14
N GLU A 53 5.95 -1.48 -7.51
CA GLU A 53 4.84 -2.05 -6.76
C GLU A 53 4.99 -3.59 -6.70
N PRO A 54 5.02 -4.18 -5.49
CA PRO A 54 5.09 -5.63 -5.36
C PRO A 54 3.84 -6.29 -5.94
N ASN A 55 4.01 -7.35 -6.70
CA ASN A 55 2.93 -8.14 -7.31
C ASN A 55 2.47 -9.33 -6.44
N THR A 56 3.00 -9.44 -5.23
CA THR A 56 2.65 -10.48 -4.26
C THR A 56 1.72 -9.93 -3.18
N SER A 57 0.80 -10.75 -2.69
CA SER A 57 -0.18 -10.35 -1.67
C SER A 57 0.46 -9.99 -0.31
N ASP A 58 1.63 -10.57 0.00
CA ASP A 58 2.41 -10.29 1.21
C ASP A 58 3.33 -9.08 1.06
N ARG A 59 3.46 -8.55 -0.18
CA ARG A 59 4.31 -7.40 -0.54
C ARG A 59 5.78 -7.58 -0.18
N ILE A 60 6.23 -8.82 -0.20
CA ILE A 60 7.64 -9.16 -0.04
C ILE A 60 8.29 -9.26 -1.41
N ILE A 61 9.39 -8.56 -1.59
CA ILE A 61 10.26 -8.66 -2.74
C ILE A 61 11.48 -9.46 -2.31
N ILE A 62 11.75 -10.54 -3.04
CA ILE A 62 12.93 -11.39 -2.84
C ILE A 62 13.92 -11.03 -3.94
N ASN A 63 15.11 -10.63 -3.53
CA ASN A 63 16.22 -10.39 -4.44
C ASN A 63 17.26 -11.49 -4.24
N THR A 64 17.68 -12.10 -5.34
CA THR A 64 18.67 -13.18 -5.36
C THR A 64 19.91 -12.69 -6.10
N ALA A 65 21.08 -12.99 -5.58
CA ALA A 65 22.35 -12.77 -6.24
C ALA A 65 23.13 -14.10 -6.28
N GLU A 66 23.82 -14.34 -7.37
CA GLU A 66 24.60 -15.55 -7.61
C GLU A 66 25.89 -15.17 -8.32
N ILE A 67 26.97 -15.91 -8.04
CA ILE A 67 28.19 -15.85 -8.81
C ILE A 67 27.90 -16.54 -10.14
N SER A 68 27.97 -15.80 -11.23
CA SER A 68 27.59 -16.30 -12.57
C SER A 68 28.77 -16.77 -13.41
N ASP A 69 29.99 -16.42 -13.00
CA ASP A 69 31.23 -16.80 -13.69
C ASP A 69 32.43 -16.58 -12.77
N ASP A 70 33.40 -17.46 -12.81
CA ASP A 70 34.62 -17.40 -12.04
C ASP A 70 35.87 -17.83 -12.86
N SER A 71 37.06 -17.59 -12.32
CA SER A 71 38.30 -17.99 -12.94
C SER A 71 39.47 -17.98 -11.93
N ASP A 72 40.55 -18.68 -12.25
CA ASP A 72 41.80 -18.52 -11.53
C ASP A 72 42.48 -17.15 -11.77
N GLU A 73 43.62 -16.92 -11.12
CA GLU A 73 44.42 -15.70 -11.25
C GLU A 73 44.93 -15.43 -12.67
N TYR A 74 44.91 -16.44 -13.55
CA TYR A 74 45.32 -16.35 -14.95
C TYR A 74 44.15 -16.23 -15.91
N GLY A 75 42.91 -16.25 -15.41
CA GLY A 75 41.69 -16.17 -16.21
C GLY A 75 41.25 -17.51 -16.80
N ASN A 76 41.72 -18.62 -16.30
CA ASN A 76 41.27 -19.94 -16.73
C ASN A 76 40.06 -20.36 -15.92
N PRO A 77 39.07 -21.05 -16.50
CA PRO A 77 37.99 -21.66 -15.74
C PRO A 77 38.51 -22.63 -14.69
N VAL A 78 37.93 -22.60 -13.51
CA VAL A 78 38.25 -23.54 -12.41
C VAL A 78 36.94 -24.08 -11.85
N ASP A 79 36.98 -25.29 -11.32
CA ASP A 79 35.84 -25.85 -10.61
C ASP A 79 35.87 -25.37 -9.16
N ASP A 80 34.78 -24.80 -8.67
CA ASP A 80 34.59 -24.56 -7.24
C ASP A 80 34.35 -25.87 -6.49
N VAL A 81 34.67 -25.88 -5.19
CA VAL A 81 34.65 -27.11 -4.37
C VAL A 81 33.25 -27.64 -4.17
N ASP A 82 32.25 -26.77 -3.97
CA ASP A 82 30.89 -27.10 -3.53
C ASP A 82 29.80 -26.28 -4.18
N SER A 83 30.12 -25.45 -5.18
CA SER A 83 29.17 -24.71 -5.99
C SER A 83 29.49 -24.76 -7.49
N THR A 84 28.53 -24.37 -8.30
CA THR A 84 28.65 -24.28 -9.74
C THR A 84 28.01 -22.96 -10.20
N PRO A 85 28.77 -22.00 -10.75
CA PRO A 85 28.27 -20.71 -11.18
C PRO A 85 27.06 -20.80 -12.11
N ASN A 86 26.10 -19.86 -11.94
CA ASN A 86 24.93 -19.68 -12.80
C ASN A 86 24.01 -20.91 -12.91
N ASN A 87 23.82 -21.66 -11.85
CA ASN A 87 22.97 -22.84 -11.83
C ASN A 87 21.66 -22.67 -11.00
N ASN A 88 21.52 -21.53 -10.29
CA ASN A 88 20.36 -21.14 -9.49
C ASN A 88 19.94 -22.20 -8.44
N LYS A 89 20.93 -22.78 -7.75
CA LYS A 89 20.70 -23.75 -6.68
C LYS A 89 20.85 -23.11 -5.31
N PRO A 90 19.78 -22.87 -4.57
CA PRO A 90 19.80 -22.11 -3.31
C PRO A 90 20.48 -22.82 -2.14
N GLU A 91 20.90 -24.06 -2.30
CA GLU A 91 21.67 -24.84 -1.33
C GLU A 91 23.20 -24.70 -1.48
N GLU A 92 23.66 -24.07 -2.56
CA GLU A 92 25.07 -23.77 -2.80
C GLU A 92 25.44 -22.42 -2.17
N ASP A 93 26.73 -22.17 -1.89
CA ASP A 93 27.17 -20.97 -1.17
C ASP A 93 27.58 -19.80 -2.08
N ASP A 94 27.51 -20.00 -3.40
CA ASP A 94 27.70 -18.96 -4.42
C ASP A 94 26.45 -18.15 -4.69
N ILE A 95 25.31 -18.48 -4.07
CA ILE A 95 24.02 -17.83 -4.21
C ILE A 95 23.45 -17.43 -2.85
N ASP A 96 22.88 -16.22 -2.78
CA ASP A 96 22.20 -15.76 -1.55
C ASP A 96 21.00 -14.89 -1.88
N VAL A 97 20.07 -14.79 -0.93
CA VAL A 97 18.83 -14.08 -1.08
C VAL A 97 18.59 -13.09 0.05
N GLU A 98 18.07 -11.92 -0.29
CA GLU A 98 17.59 -10.94 0.69
C GLU A 98 16.14 -10.58 0.41
N LYS A 99 15.39 -10.27 1.49
CA LYS A 99 13.96 -9.97 1.43
C LYS A 99 13.68 -8.57 1.94
N ILE A 100 12.96 -7.81 1.14
CA ILE A 100 12.45 -6.51 1.56
C ILE A 100 10.92 -6.52 1.56
N LYS A 101 10.31 -5.86 2.54
CA LYS A 101 8.87 -5.65 2.60
C LYS A 101 8.54 -4.17 2.42
N VAL A 102 7.68 -3.87 1.46
CA VAL A 102 7.19 -2.50 1.22
C VAL A 102 5.90 -2.29 2.00
N LYS A 103 5.95 -1.39 2.98
CA LYS A 103 4.76 -0.94 3.71
C LYS A 103 4.02 0.13 2.92
N TYR A 104 2.72 0.19 3.09
CA TYR A 104 1.84 1.10 2.36
C TYR A 104 0.77 1.72 3.25
N PHE A 105 0.25 2.84 2.78
CA PHE A 105 -0.89 3.53 3.35
C PHE A 105 -2.14 3.20 2.53
N ASP A 106 -3.22 2.79 3.18
CA ASP A 106 -4.46 2.39 2.52
C ASP A 106 -5.66 2.75 3.38
N LEU A 107 -6.50 3.66 2.88
CA LEU A 107 -7.73 4.03 3.55
C LEU A 107 -8.92 3.48 2.78
N ALA A 108 -9.80 2.83 3.51
CA ALA A 108 -11.09 2.36 3.04
C ALA A 108 -12.23 3.15 3.71
N LEU A 109 -13.33 3.33 3.01
CA LEU A 109 -14.52 4.01 3.50
C LEU A 109 -15.74 3.11 3.33
N LYS A 110 -16.56 3.04 4.38
CA LYS A 110 -17.90 2.45 4.36
C LYS A 110 -18.93 3.49 4.75
N LYS A 111 -20.12 3.42 4.13
CA LYS A 111 -21.23 4.32 4.41
C LYS A 111 -22.52 3.52 4.48
N TRP A 112 -23.35 3.78 5.50
CA TRP A 112 -24.65 3.13 5.64
C TRP A 112 -25.66 4.04 6.33
N VAL A 113 -26.96 3.74 6.15
CA VAL A 113 -28.04 4.43 6.85
C VAL A 113 -28.21 3.80 8.24
N THR A 114 -28.13 4.59 9.29
CA THR A 114 -28.32 4.13 10.69
C THR A 114 -29.74 4.30 11.17
N SER A 115 -30.46 5.33 10.65
CA SER A 115 -31.86 5.57 11.01
C SER A 115 -32.59 6.35 9.94
N SER A 116 -33.90 6.16 9.89
CA SER A 116 -34.84 7.07 9.25
C SER A 116 -35.63 7.85 10.30
N ILE A 117 -35.89 9.11 10.03
CA ILE A 117 -36.64 10.03 10.88
C ILE A 117 -37.83 10.57 10.09
N THR A 118 -39.04 10.34 10.59
CA THR A 118 -40.26 10.83 10.00
C THR A 118 -40.87 11.86 10.93
N ILE A 119 -41.18 13.03 10.39
CA ILE A 119 -41.83 14.13 11.12
C ILE A 119 -43.17 14.47 10.45
N TYR A 120 -44.26 14.30 11.20
CA TYR A 120 -45.60 14.59 10.76
C TYR A 120 -46.42 15.18 11.91
N ASP A 121 -47.12 16.28 11.70
CA ASP A 121 -47.96 16.98 12.70
C ASP A 121 -47.19 17.20 14.03
N GLY A 122 -45.98 17.69 13.93
CA GLY A 122 -45.08 17.93 15.09
C GLY A 122 -44.60 16.67 15.83
N LYS A 123 -45.00 15.49 15.38
CA LYS A 123 -44.55 14.21 15.97
C LYS A 123 -43.39 13.64 15.18
N THR A 124 -42.33 13.28 15.91
CA THR A 124 -41.14 12.65 15.35
C THR A 124 -41.17 11.15 15.64
N THR A 125 -40.94 10.36 14.60
CA THR A 125 -40.72 8.91 14.72
C THR A 125 -39.34 8.58 14.18
N ILE A 126 -38.53 7.84 14.96
CA ILE A 126 -37.17 7.42 14.59
C ILE A 126 -37.18 5.90 14.51
N VAL A 127 -36.72 5.37 13.39
CA VAL A 127 -36.53 3.92 13.19
C VAL A 127 -35.06 3.65 12.88
N LYS A 128 -34.43 2.85 13.74
CA LYS A 128 -33.05 2.38 13.51
C LYS A 128 -33.06 1.25 12.50
N THR A 129 -32.10 1.25 11.59
CA THR A 129 -32.00 0.25 10.55
C THR A 129 -31.34 -1.04 11.04
N GLY A 130 -30.39 -0.95 11.99
CA GLY A 130 -29.54 -2.06 12.41
C GLY A 130 -28.41 -2.37 11.41
N HIS A 131 -28.26 -1.58 10.34
CA HIS A 131 -27.19 -1.77 9.34
C HIS A 131 -25.83 -1.41 9.95
N THR A 132 -24.78 -2.08 9.45
CA THR A 132 -23.40 -1.98 9.94
C THR A 132 -22.42 -1.44 8.88
N GLY A 133 -22.87 -1.43 7.59
CA GLY A 133 -22.02 -1.11 6.45
C GLY A 133 -21.20 -2.31 5.95
N ASP A 134 -21.49 -3.50 6.44
CA ASP A 134 -20.86 -4.76 6.01
C ASP A 134 -21.78 -5.64 5.15
N GLU A 135 -22.99 -5.16 4.93
CA GLU A 135 -23.99 -5.85 4.10
C GLU A 135 -23.64 -5.77 2.62
N ASP A 136 -23.79 -6.89 1.91
CA ASP A 136 -23.62 -7.00 0.45
C ASP A 136 -24.72 -7.93 -0.12
N PRO A 137 -25.61 -7.44 -0.99
CA PRO A 137 -25.69 -6.03 -1.45
C PRO A 137 -26.22 -5.08 -0.36
N GLU A 138 -25.93 -3.80 -0.53
CA GLU A 138 -26.38 -2.76 0.39
C GLU A 138 -27.91 -2.80 0.51
N PRO A 139 -28.44 -2.83 1.75
CA PRO A 139 -29.88 -2.92 1.95
C PRO A 139 -30.60 -1.63 1.63
N VAL A 140 -31.79 -1.75 1.05
CA VAL A 140 -32.66 -0.61 0.79
C VAL A 140 -33.47 -0.25 2.03
N VAL A 141 -33.27 0.95 2.56
CA VAL A 141 -34.09 1.48 3.66
C VAL A 141 -35.43 1.97 3.15
N LYS A 142 -36.51 1.44 3.71
CA LYS A 142 -37.89 1.79 3.33
C LYS A 142 -38.56 2.59 4.44
N VAL A 143 -39.31 3.61 4.04
CA VAL A 143 -40.16 4.41 4.92
C VAL A 143 -41.58 4.40 4.37
N ASP A 144 -42.53 3.92 5.14
CA ASP A 144 -43.92 3.86 4.74
C ASP A 144 -44.67 5.16 5.15
N ILE A 145 -45.18 5.90 4.17
CA ILE A 145 -45.95 7.10 4.39
C ILE A 145 -47.32 6.93 3.72
N LYS A 146 -48.39 7.24 4.46
CA LYS A 146 -49.74 7.27 3.88
C LYS A 146 -49.82 8.40 2.81
N GLU A 147 -50.36 8.09 1.64
CA GLU A 147 -50.51 9.04 0.52
C GLU A 147 -51.12 10.38 0.96
N SER A 148 -52.13 10.32 1.82
CA SER A 148 -52.80 11.53 2.37
C SER A 148 -51.92 12.43 3.21
N ARG A 149 -50.75 11.96 3.66
CA ARG A 149 -49.79 12.66 4.54
C ARG A 149 -48.50 13.03 3.83
N LEU A 150 -48.30 12.59 2.59
CA LEU A 150 -47.06 12.70 1.86
C LEU A 150 -46.55 14.14 1.77
N LYS A 151 -47.45 15.10 1.54
CA LYS A 151 -47.10 16.52 1.39
C LYS A 151 -46.67 17.19 2.70
N ASP A 152 -47.13 16.66 3.85
CA ASP A 152 -46.94 17.26 5.18
C ASP A 152 -45.93 16.46 6.01
N THR A 153 -45.31 15.47 5.41
CA THR A 153 -44.33 14.61 6.09
C THR A 153 -42.91 14.96 5.64
N ILE A 154 -42.04 15.24 6.61
CA ILE A 154 -40.62 15.38 6.39
C ILE A 154 -39.95 14.02 6.70
N VAL A 155 -39.12 13.55 5.80
CA VAL A 155 -38.31 12.36 5.99
C VAL A 155 -36.83 12.76 5.98
N LYS A 156 -36.09 12.34 7.01
CA LYS A 156 -34.63 12.49 7.08
C LYS A 156 -34.00 11.12 7.24
N PHE A 157 -32.79 10.96 6.72
CA PHE A 157 -31.96 9.78 6.92
C PHE A 157 -30.67 10.19 7.61
N THR A 158 -30.28 9.42 8.60
CA THR A 158 -28.96 9.58 9.22
C THR A 158 -28.01 8.51 8.64
N TYR A 159 -26.90 8.96 8.11
CA TYR A 159 -25.84 8.11 7.63
C TYR A 159 -24.70 8.04 8.65
N ASN A 160 -24.03 6.91 8.69
CA ASN A 160 -22.73 6.82 9.30
C ASN A 160 -21.67 6.60 8.22
N ILE A 161 -20.54 7.23 8.39
CA ILE A 161 -19.37 7.06 7.54
C ILE A 161 -18.24 6.56 8.43
N LYS A 162 -17.68 5.41 8.08
CA LYS A 162 -16.55 4.82 8.78
C LYS A 162 -15.35 4.79 7.86
N VAL A 163 -14.26 5.35 8.32
CA VAL A 163 -12.97 5.24 7.62
C VAL A 163 -12.07 4.32 8.41
N THR A 164 -11.42 3.40 7.71
CA THR A 164 -10.45 2.46 8.26
C THR A 164 -9.13 2.60 7.53
N ASN A 165 -8.04 2.38 8.23
CA ASN A 165 -6.74 2.23 7.61
C ASN A 165 -6.44 0.73 7.49
N GLU A 166 -6.46 0.22 6.27
CA GLU A 166 -6.16 -1.18 5.93
C GLU A 166 -4.68 -1.37 5.57
N GLY A 167 -3.91 -0.27 5.55
CA GLY A 167 -2.49 -0.28 5.31
C GLY A 167 -1.64 -0.51 6.56
N GLU A 168 -0.34 -0.49 6.36
CA GLU A 168 0.68 -0.73 7.40
C GLU A 168 1.37 0.56 7.87
N ILE A 169 0.98 1.71 7.31
CA ILE A 169 1.51 3.03 7.66
C ILE A 169 0.37 3.87 8.24
N ALA A 170 0.61 4.49 9.38
CA ALA A 170 -0.33 5.43 9.97
C ALA A 170 -0.49 6.67 9.10
N GLY A 171 -1.67 7.26 9.10
CA GLY A 171 -1.95 8.48 8.35
C GLY A 171 -3.26 9.13 8.78
N TYR A 172 -3.61 10.21 8.12
CA TYR A 172 -4.76 11.04 8.44
C TYR A 172 -5.75 11.12 7.27
N VAL A 173 -7.02 11.11 7.60
CA VAL A 173 -8.08 11.63 6.72
C VAL A 173 -8.11 13.14 6.88
N LYS A 174 -7.95 13.88 5.81
CA LYS A 174 -7.97 15.36 5.86
C LYS A 174 -9.36 15.92 5.58
N GLU A 175 -10.08 15.32 4.67
CA GLU A 175 -11.40 15.74 4.24
C GLU A 175 -12.22 14.52 3.82
N ILE A 176 -13.52 14.54 4.11
CA ILE A 176 -14.49 13.60 3.57
C ILE A 176 -15.50 14.41 2.77
N SER A 177 -15.78 13.96 1.54
CA SER A 177 -16.82 14.53 0.67
C SER A 177 -17.96 13.54 0.52
N ASP A 178 -19.19 13.99 0.78
CA ASP A 178 -20.42 13.26 0.54
C ASP A 178 -21.19 13.89 -0.62
N TYR A 179 -21.39 13.12 -1.69
CA TYR A 179 -22.09 13.60 -2.89
C TYR A 179 -23.59 13.52 -2.67
N ILE A 180 -24.27 14.67 -2.78
CA ILE A 180 -25.72 14.80 -2.57
C ILE A 180 -26.42 14.39 -3.87
N PRO A 181 -27.13 13.23 -3.92
CA PRO A 181 -27.85 12.82 -5.12
C PRO A 181 -29.14 13.60 -5.30
N GLU A 182 -29.72 13.57 -6.52
CA GLU A 182 -31.06 14.07 -6.78
C GLU A 182 -32.06 13.39 -5.84
N GLY A 183 -32.95 14.18 -5.26
CA GLY A 183 -33.97 13.71 -4.30
C GLY A 183 -33.56 13.81 -2.85
N LEU A 184 -32.29 14.10 -2.54
CA LEU A 184 -31.83 14.45 -1.19
C LEU A 184 -31.49 15.94 -1.09
N LYS A 185 -31.60 16.47 0.11
CA LYS A 185 -31.18 17.83 0.46
C LYS A 185 -30.33 17.75 1.73
N PHE A 186 -29.20 18.43 1.69
CA PHE A 186 -28.37 18.62 2.87
C PHE A 186 -29.06 19.55 3.87
N VAL A 187 -28.91 19.27 5.17
CA VAL A 187 -29.51 20.07 6.24
C VAL A 187 -28.38 20.52 7.18
N LYS A 188 -27.91 21.74 6.99
CA LYS A 188 -26.77 22.32 7.73
C LYS A 188 -26.98 22.31 9.24
N GLU A 189 -28.21 22.58 9.71
CA GLU A 189 -28.55 22.62 11.13
C GLU A 189 -28.38 21.27 11.82
N ASP A 190 -28.56 20.18 11.08
CA ASP A 190 -28.38 18.82 11.57
C ASP A 190 -26.90 18.36 11.44
N ASN A 191 -26.07 19.10 10.70
CA ASN A 191 -24.68 18.74 10.36
C ASN A 191 -23.73 19.94 10.56
N PRO A 192 -23.52 20.40 11.79
CA PRO A 192 -22.78 21.64 12.06
C PRO A 192 -21.31 21.60 11.60
N GLU A 193 -20.71 20.41 11.53
CA GLU A 193 -19.30 20.22 11.13
C GLU A 193 -19.10 20.05 9.61
N TRP A 194 -20.20 20.03 8.85
CA TRP A 194 -20.16 19.86 7.41
C TRP A 194 -20.52 21.14 6.68
N GLU A 195 -19.88 21.42 5.56
CA GLU A 195 -20.20 22.53 4.68
C GLU A 195 -20.73 22.00 3.34
N GLU A 196 -21.76 22.67 2.81
CA GLU A 196 -22.34 22.36 1.50
C GLU A 196 -21.68 23.21 0.42
N GLU A 197 -21.33 22.58 -0.69
CA GLU A 197 -20.78 23.24 -1.87
C GLU A 197 -21.71 23.05 -3.08
N ASP A 198 -22.24 24.14 -3.60
CA ASP A 198 -23.10 24.20 -4.80
C ASP A 198 -24.35 23.30 -4.79
N GLY A 199 -24.84 22.91 -3.62
CA GLY A 199 -25.99 22.00 -3.49
C GLY A 199 -25.71 20.57 -3.95
N LYS A 200 -24.46 20.20 -4.17
CA LYS A 200 -24.08 18.91 -4.76
C LYS A 200 -23.14 18.07 -3.88
N VAL A 201 -22.39 18.71 -3.03
CA VAL A 201 -21.40 18.03 -2.16
C VAL A 201 -21.44 18.63 -0.78
N ALA A 202 -21.49 17.79 0.24
CA ALA A 202 -21.22 18.16 1.61
C ALA A 202 -19.81 17.71 1.99
N LYS A 203 -19.02 18.59 2.61
CA LYS A 203 -17.62 18.32 2.99
C LYS A 203 -17.40 18.57 4.46
N THR A 204 -16.55 17.77 5.06
CA THR A 204 -16.08 18.00 6.42
C THR A 204 -14.55 17.95 6.46
N GLN A 205 -13.95 18.93 7.13
CA GLN A 205 -12.53 18.92 7.44
C GLN A 205 -12.32 18.10 8.70
N VAL A 206 -11.48 17.10 8.59
CA VAL A 206 -11.10 16.25 9.72
C VAL A 206 -9.81 16.79 10.30
N GLU A 207 -9.92 17.83 11.13
CA GLU A 207 -8.78 18.36 11.85
C GLU A 207 -8.46 17.50 13.07
N ASN A 208 -7.40 16.69 12.99
CA ASN A 208 -6.60 16.11 14.10
C ASN A 208 -7.34 15.56 15.35
N THR A 209 -8.60 15.19 15.27
CA THR A 209 -9.39 14.77 16.44
C THR A 209 -10.12 13.43 16.23
N TRP A 210 -9.35 12.42 15.82
CA TRP A 210 -9.84 11.03 15.80
C TRP A 210 -9.03 10.22 16.81
#